data_9f49b7f6661d35e5d8fb43cf621fe152
#
_entry.id   9f49b7f6661d35e5d8fb43cf621fe152
#
_cell.length_a   1.000
_cell.length_b   1.000
_cell.length_c   1.000
_cell.angle_alpha   90.00
_cell.angle_beta   90.00
_cell.angle_gamma   90.00
#
_symmetry.space_group_name_H-M   'P 1'
#
loop_
_entity.id
_entity.type
_entity.pdbx_description
1 polymer ?
#
loop_
_entity_poly.entity_id
_entity_poly.type
_entity_poly.pdbx_seq_one_letter_code
_entity_poly.pdbx_strand_id
1 'polypeptide(L)'
;MIQISKTITEYVATHLSANTGLNAMLGALRVADAHSPGDIRSFISRNVAGELLEKANQASYPSVLVYCEKLNNTLREKFRVFSGTARMTVEVRHSEDRVEALDRATSLYTDVICAMLSNMRGPWTENLMYAGGYEVTYSAVKVGGKHFVQSSKITFEVDVSQ
;
A
#
# COMPACT_ATOMS: atom_id res chain seq x y z
N MET A 1 -17.70 -6.93 -10.61
CA MET A 1 -17.15 -6.96 -9.22
C MET A 1 -15.65 -7.24 -9.20
N ILE A 2 -15.21 -8.39 -9.69
CA ILE A 2 -13.77 -8.73 -9.78
C ILE A 2 -13.01 -7.69 -10.59
N GLN A 3 -13.61 -7.18 -11.65
CA GLN A 3 -12.99 -6.17 -12.51
C GLN A 3 -12.82 -4.82 -11.81
N ILE A 4 -13.76 -4.41 -10.96
CA ILE A 4 -13.66 -3.17 -10.19
C ILE A 4 -12.46 -3.23 -9.24
N SER A 5 -12.37 -4.30 -8.43
CA SER A 5 -11.27 -4.45 -7.48
C SER A 5 -9.91 -4.51 -8.20
N LYS A 6 -9.84 -5.21 -9.32
CA LYS A 6 -8.63 -5.30 -10.14
C LYS A 6 -8.22 -3.94 -10.69
N THR A 7 -9.15 -3.20 -11.28
CA THR A 7 -8.89 -1.87 -11.87
C THR A 7 -8.34 -0.90 -10.83
N ILE A 8 -8.96 -0.84 -9.65
CA ILE A 8 -8.52 0.05 -8.57
C ILE A 8 -7.15 -0.38 -8.03
N THR A 9 -6.96 -1.69 -7.83
CA THR A 9 -5.68 -2.23 -7.36
C THR A 9 -4.55 -1.91 -8.34
N GLU A 10 -4.76 -2.11 -9.63
CA GLU A 10 -3.79 -1.78 -10.66
C GLU A 10 -3.51 -0.27 -10.74
N TYR A 11 -4.51 0.56 -10.57
CA TYR A 11 -4.34 2.01 -10.55
C TYR A 11 -3.40 2.44 -9.43
N VAL A 12 -3.65 1.99 -8.21
CA VAL A 12 -2.82 2.32 -7.04
C VAL A 12 -1.42 1.72 -7.18
N ALA A 13 -1.31 0.45 -7.53
CA ALA A 13 -0.04 -0.24 -7.69
C ALA A 13 0.85 0.41 -8.76
N THR A 14 0.27 0.82 -9.88
CA THR A 14 0.99 1.50 -10.96
C THR A 14 1.54 2.85 -10.49
N HIS A 15 0.78 3.63 -9.74
CA HIS A 15 1.25 4.90 -9.21
C HIS A 15 2.38 4.73 -8.20
N LEU A 16 2.28 3.75 -7.30
CA LEU A 16 3.30 3.49 -6.29
C LEU A 16 4.60 2.95 -6.90
N SER A 17 4.51 2.07 -7.89
CA SER A 17 5.66 1.41 -8.52
C SER A 17 6.25 2.17 -9.71
N ALA A 18 5.65 3.29 -10.12
CA ALA A 18 6.14 4.10 -11.24
C ALA A 18 7.54 4.68 -10.98
N ASN A 19 8.25 5.04 -12.05
CA ASN A 19 9.56 5.69 -11.95
C ASN A 19 9.54 7.02 -11.17
N THR A 20 8.39 7.70 -11.14
CA THR A 20 8.13 8.91 -10.35
C THR A 20 7.40 8.61 -9.03
N GLY A 21 7.28 7.35 -8.67
CA GLY A 21 6.50 6.89 -7.53
C GLY A 21 7.30 6.81 -6.23
N LEU A 22 7.03 5.77 -5.46
CA LEU A 22 7.54 5.58 -4.10
C LEU A 22 9.06 5.57 -4.03
N ASN A 23 9.74 4.84 -4.92
CA ASN A 23 11.20 4.75 -4.93
C ASN A 23 11.86 6.09 -5.31
N ALA A 24 11.24 6.90 -6.15
CA ALA A 24 11.72 8.24 -6.46
C ALA A 24 11.68 9.15 -5.23
N MET A 25 10.59 9.10 -4.45
CA MET A 25 10.48 9.87 -3.20
C MET A 25 11.47 9.40 -2.15
N LEU A 26 11.67 8.10 -2.01
CA LEU A 26 12.68 7.53 -1.12
C LEU A 26 14.11 7.93 -1.55
N GLY A 27 14.39 7.93 -2.84
CA GLY A 27 15.65 8.40 -3.39
C GLY A 27 15.94 9.88 -3.08
N ALA A 28 14.94 10.74 -3.18
CA ALA A 28 15.05 12.15 -2.82
C ALA A 28 15.31 12.33 -1.31
N LEU A 29 14.69 11.53 -0.46
CA LEU A 29 14.97 11.54 0.98
C LEU A 29 16.41 11.12 1.30
N ARG A 30 16.95 10.12 0.61
CA ARG A 30 18.36 9.69 0.80
C ARG A 30 19.37 10.75 0.40
N VAL A 31 19.04 11.60 -0.57
CA VAL A 31 19.88 12.76 -0.92
C VAL A 31 19.95 13.75 0.24
N ALA A 32 18.82 13.96 0.93
CA ALA A 32 18.76 14.86 2.09
C ALA A 32 19.33 14.23 3.37
N ASP A 33 19.12 12.92 3.56
CA ASP A 33 19.61 12.15 4.72
C ASP A 33 20.05 10.75 4.28
N ALA A 34 21.36 10.51 4.31
CA ALA A 34 21.97 9.24 3.92
C ALA A 34 21.56 8.06 4.81
N HIS A 35 20.97 8.30 6.00
CA HIS A 35 20.45 7.27 6.89
C HIS A 35 19.02 6.83 6.54
N SER A 36 18.42 7.44 5.52
CA SER A 36 17.09 7.01 5.05
C SER A 36 17.15 5.61 4.45
N PRO A 37 16.08 4.81 4.63
CA PRO A 37 16.06 3.43 4.18
C PRO A 37 16.11 3.31 2.65
N GLY A 38 16.48 2.13 2.18
CA GLY A 38 16.60 1.81 0.77
C GLY A 38 15.26 1.71 0.03
N ASP A 39 15.35 1.46 -1.26
CA ASP A 39 14.18 1.33 -2.12
C ASP A 39 13.32 0.10 -1.78
N ILE A 40 12.05 0.19 -2.11
CA ILE A 40 11.15 -0.95 -2.09
C ILE A 40 11.60 -1.95 -3.17
N ARG A 41 11.79 -3.20 -2.78
CA ARG A 41 12.30 -4.25 -3.65
C ARG A 41 11.20 -5.02 -4.38
N SER A 42 10.02 -5.08 -3.79
CA SER A 42 8.92 -5.89 -4.31
C SER A 42 7.59 -5.16 -4.19
N PHE A 43 6.84 -5.11 -5.28
CA PHE A 43 5.47 -4.62 -5.34
C PHE A 43 4.56 -5.80 -5.69
N ILE A 44 3.60 -6.11 -4.83
CA ILE A 44 2.71 -7.25 -4.98
C ILE A 44 1.27 -6.76 -4.98
N SER A 45 0.54 -7.03 -6.07
CA SER A 45 -0.87 -6.63 -6.22
C SER A 45 -1.82 -7.75 -5.78
N ARG A 46 -1.58 -8.30 -4.60
CA ARG A 46 -2.38 -9.39 -4.02
C ARG A 46 -2.40 -9.31 -2.51
N ASN A 47 -3.48 -9.85 -1.93
CA ASN A 47 -3.57 -10.09 -0.50
C ASN A 47 -2.99 -11.48 -0.19
N VAL A 48 -1.72 -11.51 0.19
CA VAL A 48 -0.98 -12.75 0.50
C VAL A 48 -0.41 -12.67 1.90
N ALA A 49 -0.65 -13.69 2.69
CA ALA A 49 -0.06 -13.78 4.03
C ALA A 49 1.46 -13.87 3.98
N GLY A 50 2.14 -13.20 4.91
CA GLY A 50 3.60 -13.15 4.96
C GLY A 50 4.24 -14.54 5.06
N GLU A 51 3.64 -15.44 5.83
CA GLU A 51 4.12 -16.80 5.98
C GLU A 51 4.13 -17.60 4.68
N LEU A 52 3.18 -17.34 3.78
CA LEU A 52 3.13 -17.98 2.47
C LEU A 52 4.26 -17.50 1.56
N LEU A 53 4.58 -16.21 1.61
CA LEU A 53 5.70 -15.64 0.85
C LEU A 53 7.04 -16.17 1.35
N GLU A 54 7.21 -16.30 2.66
CA GLU A 54 8.42 -16.86 3.29
C GLU A 54 8.60 -18.34 2.94
N LYS A 55 7.55 -19.15 3.05
CA LYS A 55 7.58 -20.58 2.67
C LYS A 55 7.90 -20.81 1.20
N ALA A 56 7.45 -19.94 0.32
CA ALA A 56 7.70 -20.02 -1.10
C ALA A 56 9.06 -19.42 -1.52
N ASN A 57 9.89 -18.96 -0.58
CA ASN A 57 11.11 -18.19 -0.83
C ASN A 57 10.89 -16.97 -1.74
N GLN A 58 9.70 -16.40 -1.69
CA GLN A 58 9.30 -15.21 -2.47
C GLN A 58 9.27 -13.93 -1.61
N ALA A 59 9.60 -14.05 -0.34
CA ALA A 59 9.70 -12.91 0.55
C ALA A 59 10.91 -12.06 0.18
N SER A 60 10.66 -10.82 -0.20
CA SER A 60 11.68 -9.81 -0.50
C SER A 60 11.34 -8.55 0.28
N TYR A 61 12.29 -8.03 1.03
CA TYR A 61 12.08 -6.87 1.89
C TYR A 61 12.96 -5.69 1.46
N PRO A 62 12.44 -4.46 1.56
CA PRO A 62 11.06 -4.11 1.87
C PRO A 62 10.10 -4.44 0.73
N SER A 63 8.88 -4.83 1.06
CA SER A 63 7.83 -5.12 0.09
C SER A 63 6.58 -4.27 0.34
N VAL A 64 5.89 -3.92 -0.73
CA VAL A 64 4.61 -3.21 -0.68
C VAL A 64 3.56 -4.08 -1.37
N LEU A 65 2.49 -4.36 -0.65
CA LEU A 65 1.33 -5.08 -1.17
C LEU A 65 0.17 -4.10 -1.35
N VAL A 66 -0.51 -4.21 -2.48
CA VAL A 66 -1.71 -3.42 -2.78
C VAL A 66 -2.84 -4.38 -3.09
N TYR A 67 -3.95 -4.24 -2.39
CA TYR A 67 -5.13 -5.09 -2.63
C TYR A 67 -6.43 -4.42 -2.21
N CYS A 68 -7.51 -4.87 -2.83
CA CYS A 68 -8.86 -4.50 -2.42
C CYS A 68 -9.31 -5.44 -1.31
N GLU A 69 -9.62 -4.88 -0.15
CA GLU A 69 -10.05 -5.62 1.03
C GLU A 69 -11.57 -5.89 1.00
N LYS A 70 -12.33 -4.92 0.51
CA LYS A 70 -13.81 -4.98 0.54
C LYS A 70 -14.41 -4.11 -0.56
N LEU A 71 -15.46 -4.63 -1.17
CA LEU A 71 -16.37 -3.86 -2.03
C LEU A 71 -17.72 -3.75 -1.34
N ASN A 72 -18.29 -2.56 -1.32
CA ASN A 72 -19.60 -2.29 -0.74
C ASN A 72 -20.47 -1.58 -1.77
N ASN A 73 -21.40 -2.30 -2.40
CA ASN A 73 -22.35 -1.73 -3.35
C ASN A 73 -23.63 -1.31 -2.61
N THR A 74 -23.78 -0.02 -2.40
CA THR A 74 -24.94 0.58 -1.72
C THR A 74 -26.02 1.07 -2.68
N LEU A 75 -25.79 0.96 -3.99
CA LEU A 75 -26.70 1.45 -5.05
C LEU A 75 -27.15 2.89 -4.81
N ARG A 76 -26.19 3.77 -4.48
CA ARG A 76 -26.46 5.19 -4.22
C ARG A 76 -27.05 5.92 -5.43
N GLU A 77 -26.66 5.50 -6.63
CA GLU A 77 -27.10 6.09 -7.88
C GLU A 77 -28.01 5.13 -8.65
N LYS A 78 -29.11 5.67 -9.15
CA LYS A 78 -30.01 4.89 -10.04
C LYS A 78 -29.31 4.65 -11.38
N PHE A 79 -29.66 3.52 -12.00
CA PHE A 79 -29.13 3.12 -13.32
C PHE A 79 -27.63 2.78 -13.35
N ARG A 80 -27.02 2.59 -12.17
CA ARG A 80 -25.66 2.08 -12.06
C ARG A 80 -25.67 0.62 -11.63
N VAL A 81 -24.74 -0.15 -12.18
CA VAL A 81 -24.55 -1.57 -11.77
C VAL A 81 -23.85 -1.64 -10.40
N PHE A 82 -22.93 -0.71 -10.17
CA PHE A 82 -22.25 -0.55 -8.91
C PHE A 82 -22.19 0.94 -8.54
N SER A 83 -22.63 1.25 -7.34
CA SER A 83 -22.49 2.59 -6.76
C SER A 83 -22.26 2.45 -5.27
N GLY A 84 -21.04 2.69 -4.84
CA GLY A 84 -20.65 2.47 -3.46
C GLY A 84 -19.18 2.74 -3.22
N THR A 85 -18.53 1.92 -2.41
CA THR A 85 -17.14 2.10 -2.01
C THR A 85 -16.30 0.84 -2.19
N ALA A 86 -15.03 1.04 -2.53
CA ALA A 86 -13.99 0.03 -2.48
C ALA A 86 -13.02 0.37 -1.35
N ARG A 87 -12.83 -0.53 -0.40
CA ARG A 87 -11.83 -0.41 0.66
C ARG A 87 -10.53 -1.02 0.18
N MET A 88 -9.52 -0.19 0.09
CA MET A 88 -8.18 -0.54 -0.38
C MET A 88 -7.20 -0.59 0.78
N THR A 89 -6.23 -1.46 0.66
CA THR A 89 -5.13 -1.55 1.61
C THR A 89 -3.80 -1.52 0.86
N VAL A 90 -2.90 -0.66 1.33
CA VAL A 90 -1.48 -0.67 0.99
C VAL A 90 -0.74 -1.15 2.23
N GLU A 91 -0.07 -2.29 2.13
CA GLU A 91 0.66 -2.90 3.24
C GLU A 91 2.16 -2.86 2.96
N VAL A 92 2.91 -2.29 3.91
CA VAL A 92 4.38 -2.33 3.89
C VAL A 92 4.85 -3.45 4.79
N ARG A 93 5.76 -4.27 4.30
CA ARG A 93 6.46 -5.28 5.08
C ARG A 93 7.96 -5.05 4.99
N HIS A 94 8.61 -5.02 6.13
CA HIS A 94 10.06 -4.83 6.21
C HIS A 94 10.69 -5.75 7.24
N SER A 95 11.96 -6.01 7.05
CA SER A 95 12.76 -6.87 7.92
C SER A 95 14.12 -6.23 8.18
N GLU A 96 14.53 -6.23 9.43
CA GLU A 96 15.83 -5.74 9.89
C GLU A 96 16.38 -6.62 11.01
N ASP A 97 17.68 -6.55 11.23
CA ASP A 97 18.35 -7.25 12.32
C ASP A 97 18.21 -6.55 13.68
N ARG A 98 17.74 -5.29 13.70
CA ARG A 98 17.58 -4.46 14.89
C ARG A 98 16.16 -3.88 14.94
N VAL A 99 15.54 -3.98 16.11
CA VAL A 99 14.16 -3.52 16.32
C VAL A 99 13.99 -2.02 16.07
N GLU A 100 14.91 -1.18 16.55
CA GLU A 100 14.83 0.26 16.38
C GLU A 100 14.98 0.69 14.93
N ALA A 101 15.88 0.04 14.18
CA ALA A 101 16.06 0.29 12.75
C ALA A 101 14.81 -0.12 11.96
N LEU A 102 14.21 -1.25 12.32
CA LEU A 102 12.99 -1.76 11.70
C LEU A 102 11.81 -0.80 11.91
N ASP A 103 11.57 -0.38 13.13
CA ASP A 103 10.46 0.51 13.49
C ASP A 103 10.58 1.86 12.76
N ARG A 104 11.78 2.43 12.77
CA ARG A 104 12.05 3.70 12.07
C ARG A 104 11.86 3.57 10.55
N ALA A 105 12.39 2.52 9.95
CA ALA A 105 12.25 2.30 8.50
C ALA A 105 10.79 2.06 8.10
N THR A 106 10.07 1.23 8.83
CA THR A 106 8.64 0.97 8.58
C THR A 106 7.81 2.25 8.69
N SER A 107 8.07 3.06 9.70
CA SER A 107 7.39 4.36 9.87
C SER A 107 7.67 5.30 8.69
N LEU A 108 8.92 5.38 8.24
CA LEU A 108 9.28 6.25 7.12
C LEU A 108 8.64 5.79 5.80
N TYR A 109 8.64 4.50 5.50
CA TYR A 109 7.95 3.97 4.33
C TYR A 109 6.45 4.28 4.37
N THR A 110 5.85 4.15 5.53
CA THR A 110 4.44 4.47 5.76
C THR A 110 4.16 5.95 5.50
N ASP A 111 4.98 6.84 6.03
CA ASP A 111 4.85 8.29 5.85
C ASP A 111 4.95 8.69 4.38
N VAL A 112 5.87 8.10 3.64
CA VAL A 112 6.03 8.38 2.20
C VAL A 112 4.81 7.90 1.41
N ILE A 113 4.28 6.73 1.71
CA ILE A 113 3.05 6.22 1.07
C ILE A 113 1.86 7.12 1.40
N CYS A 114 1.71 7.56 2.64
CA CYS A 114 0.66 8.50 3.04
C CYS A 114 0.77 9.84 2.29
N ALA A 115 1.98 10.35 2.10
CA ALA A 115 2.21 11.56 1.31
C ALA A 115 1.80 11.36 -0.15
N MET A 116 2.11 10.21 -0.74
CA MET A 116 1.67 9.88 -2.11
C MET A 116 0.16 9.79 -2.22
N LEU A 117 -0.51 9.12 -1.28
CA LEU A 117 -1.96 9.04 -1.25
C LEU A 117 -2.61 10.41 -1.13
N SER A 118 -2.04 11.29 -0.32
CA SER A 118 -2.52 12.68 -0.19
C SER A 118 -2.46 13.42 -1.53
N ASN A 119 -1.43 13.17 -2.33
CA ASN A 119 -1.27 13.75 -3.66
C ASN A 119 -2.23 13.12 -4.70
N MET A 120 -2.76 11.93 -4.43
CA MET A 120 -3.71 11.23 -5.30
C MET A 120 -5.18 11.61 -5.03
N ARG A 121 -5.43 12.51 -4.11
CA ARG A 121 -6.79 13.00 -3.81
C ARG A 121 -7.45 13.57 -5.06
N GLY A 122 -8.70 13.19 -5.29
CA GLY A 122 -9.52 13.68 -6.40
C GLY A 122 -10.07 12.57 -7.28
N PRO A 123 -10.63 12.93 -8.45
CA PRO A 123 -11.10 11.95 -9.41
C PRO A 123 -9.92 11.23 -10.08
N TRP A 124 -9.95 9.90 -10.04
CA TRP A 124 -8.97 9.07 -10.74
C TRP A 124 -9.41 8.75 -12.17
N THR A 125 -10.70 8.53 -12.31
CA THR A 125 -11.40 8.37 -13.59
C THR A 125 -12.79 8.97 -13.45
N GLU A 126 -13.59 8.94 -14.50
CA GLU A 126 -14.99 9.36 -14.43
C GLU A 126 -15.84 8.54 -13.45
N ASN A 127 -15.38 7.33 -13.10
CA ASN A 127 -16.09 6.38 -12.25
C ASN A 127 -15.45 6.19 -10.86
N LEU A 128 -14.29 6.77 -10.62
CA LEU A 128 -13.51 6.57 -9.39
C LEU A 128 -13.12 7.90 -8.76
N MET A 129 -13.43 8.06 -7.47
CA MET A 129 -13.11 9.26 -6.70
C MET A 129 -12.46 8.89 -5.37
N TYR A 130 -11.33 9.49 -5.10
CA TYR A 130 -10.65 9.36 -3.80
C TYR A 130 -10.74 10.67 -3.02
N ALA A 131 -11.37 10.63 -1.85
CA ALA A 131 -11.58 11.82 -1.01
C ALA A 131 -10.34 12.27 -0.22
N GLY A 132 -9.32 11.40 -0.12
CA GLY A 132 -8.03 11.73 0.51
C GLY A 132 -7.85 11.23 1.95
N GLY A 133 -8.88 10.64 2.56
CA GLY A 133 -8.80 10.08 3.92
C GLY A 133 -8.15 8.70 3.94
N TYR A 134 -7.40 8.41 4.99
CA TYR A 134 -6.81 7.09 5.21
C TYR A 134 -6.63 6.80 6.70
N GLU A 135 -6.44 5.53 7.02
CA GLU A 135 -6.18 5.03 8.36
C GLU A 135 -4.89 4.19 8.33
N VAL A 136 -4.05 4.33 9.34
CA VAL A 136 -2.79 3.59 9.45
C VAL A 136 -2.83 2.69 10.67
N THR A 137 -2.45 1.43 10.49
CA THR A 137 -2.29 0.43 11.55
C THR A 137 -0.91 -0.19 11.47
N TYR A 138 -0.23 -0.28 12.60
CA TYR A 138 1.07 -0.95 12.71
C TYR A 138 0.91 -2.30 13.38
N SER A 139 1.54 -3.35 12.84
CA SER A 139 1.67 -4.62 13.54
C SER A 139 2.77 -4.53 14.60
N ALA A 140 2.70 -5.38 15.61
CA ALA A 140 3.83 -5.58 16.52
C ALA A 140 5.01 -6.20 15.76
N VAL A 141 6.23 -5.87 16.19
CA VAL A 141 7.45 -6.52 15.70
C VAL A 141 7.41 -8.01 16.04
N LYS A 142 7.71 -8.85 15.07
CA LYS A 142 7.74 -10.30 15.20
C LYS A 142 9.11 -10.84 14.81
N VAL A 143 9.44 -12.03 15.32
CA VAL A 143 10.60 -12.78 14.83
C VAL A 143 10.23 -13.43 13.50
N GLY A 144 11.00 -13.13 12.45
CA GLY A 144 10.85 -13.70 11.11
C GLY A 144 12.15 -14.38 10.66
N GLY A 145 12.36 -15.64 11.03
CA GLY A 145 13.60 -16.32 10.74
C GLY A 145 14.79 -15.75 11.51
N LYS A 146 15.82 -15.24 10.82
CA LYS A 146 17.04 -14.65 11.43
C LYS A 146 16.86 -13.19 11.87
N HIS A 147 15.84 -12.50 11.36
CA HIS A 147 15.63 -11.09 11.58
C HIS A 147 14.25 -10.82 12.17
N PHE A 148 14.02 -9.57 12.55
CA PHE A 148 12.71 -9.09 12.96
C PHE A 148 11.92 -8.65 11.74
N VAL A 149 10.59 -8.81 11.80
CA VAL A 149 9.65 -8.39 10.73
C VAL A 149 8.56 -7.53 11.33
N GLN A 150 8.20 -6.48 10.63
CA GLN A 150 7.08 -5.60 10.97
C GLN A 150 6.31 -5.24 9.70
N SER A 151 5.01 -5.04 9.85
CA SER A 151 4.17 -4.49 8.79
C SER A 151 3.38 -3.29 9.26
N SER A 152 3.04 -2.42 8.31
CA SER A 152 2.04 -1.38 8.49
C SER A 152 1.01 -1.48 7.37
N LYS A 153 -0.25 -1.18 7.70
CA LYS A 153 -1.35 -1.15 6.76
C LYS A 153 -1.93 0.25 6.67
N ILE A 154 -2.01 0.76 5.46
CA ILE A 154 -2.67 2.01 5.16
C ILE A 154 -3.97 1.66 4.43
N THR A 155 -5.08 1.94 5.06
CA THR A 155 -6.41 1.61 4.56
C THR A 155 -7.16 2.88 4.16
N PHE A 156 -7.79 2.87 3.00
CA PHE A 156 -8.55 4.01 2.49
C PHE A 156 -9.72 3.55 1.62
N GLU A 157 -10.65 4.42 1.39
CA GLU A 157 -11.83 4.14 0.58
C GLU A 157 -11.83 4.96 -0.70
N VAL A 158 -12.26 4.31 -1.78
CA VAL A 158 -12.46 4.92 -3.09
C VAL A 158 -13.95 4.82 -3.42
N ASP A 159 -14.57 5.94 -3.75
CA ASP A 159 -15.95 5.96 -4.24
C ASP A 159 -15.98 5.45 -5.67
N VAL A 160 -16.92 4.56 -5.94
CA VAL A 160 -17.09 3.90 -7.24
C VAL A 160 -18.52 4.10 -7.73
N SER A 161 -18.64 4.54 -8.99
CA SER A 161 -19.92 4.69 -9.69
C SER A 161 -19.80 4.15 -11.10
N GLN A 162 -20.36 2.96 -11.37
CA GLN A 162 -20.20 2.24 -12.64
C GLN A 162 -21.51 1.62 -13.15
#